data_0f4972ab7a958be2027566196d0629e5
#
_entry.id   0f4972ab7a958be2027566196d0629e5
#
_cell.length_a   1.000
_cell.length_b   1.000
_cell.length_c   1.000
_cell.angle_alpha   90.00
_cell.angle_beta   90.00
_cell.angle_gamma   90.00
#
_symmetry.space_group_name_H-M   'P 1'
#
loop_
_entity.id
_entity.type
_entity.pdbx_description
1 polymer ?
#
loop_
_entity_poly.entity_id
_entity_poly.type
_entity_poly.pdbx_seq_one_letter_code
_entity_poly.pdbx_strand_id
1 'polypeptide(L)'
;MTKKTTWSQRFESALHPAIAEFNASINFDIELIEYDLTGSVAHAKMLAHTGIISTEEGEQLVAGLEQIRQEYRQGQFNPGIDAEDVHFAVERRLTEIAGDVGKKLHTARSRNDQVGTDTRLYLREQISQIRTQLREFQTVLLNLAEANVETLIPGYTHLQRAQPLSLAHHLLAYFEMLQRDWARLGEIYQRVNMSPLGSGALAGTTFPIDRHYTASLLGFAGVYSNSLDGVSDRDFAIEFLCAASLIMVHLSRLSEEIILWASQEFGFITLKDSCSTGSSIMPQKKNPDVPELVRGKTGRVFGHLQAMLVLMKGLPLAYNKDLQEDKEALFDSVKTVKACLEAMTILFQEGLEFKSERLAEAVAEDFSNATDVADYLASKGVPFREAYNLVGKVVRTCLSNGKLLKDLSLEEWKELHPAFEKDIYDAIAPTQVVAARNSYGGTGFEQVRLALQNACDRIKAE
;
A
#
# COMPACT_ATOMS: atom_id res chain seq x y z
N MET A 1 3.85 -42.49 21.95
CA MET A 1 2.54 -42.93 21.41
C MET A 1 1.90 -41.70 20.79
N THR A 2 1.86 -41.62 19.46
CA THR A 2 1.19 -40.56 18.75
C THR A 2 -0.31 -40.61 19.02
N LYS A 3 -0.87 -39.60 19.69
CA LYS A 3 -2.31 -39.48 19.92
C LYS A 3 -3.03 -39.49 18.57
N LYS A 4 -3.99 -40.41 18.38
CA LYS A 4 -4.88 -40.35 17.20
C LYS A 4 -5.61 -39.02 17.21
N THR A 5 -5.55 -38.27 16.09
CA THR A 5 -6.35 -37.07 15.90
C THR A 5 -7.84 -37.43 15.88
N THR A 6 -8.71 -36.50 16.22
CA THR A 6 -10.18 -36.71 16.31
C THR A 6 -10.80 -37.22 14.99
N TRP A 7 -10.15 -36.91 13.86
CA TRP A 7 -10.55 -37.31 12.48
C TRP A 7 -10.10 -38.73 12.11
N SER A 8 -9.26 -39.37 12.92
CA SER A 8 -8.57 -40.60 12.54
C SER A 8 -9.34 -41.88 12.81
N GLN A 9 -10.59 -41.81 13.26
CA GLN A 9 -11.38 -43.05 13.61
C GLN A 9 -11.59 -43.98 12.40
N ARG A 10 -11.60 -43.43 11.16
CA ARG A 10 -11.70 -44.23 9.94
C ARG A 10 -10.38 -44.88 9.53
N PHE A 11 -9.26 -44.37 10.01
CA PHE A 11 -7.93 -44.82 9.60
C PHE A 11 -7.34 -45.80 10.60
N GLU A 12 -6.74 -46.86 10.13
CA GLU A 12 -6.14 -47.91 10.95
C GLU A 12 -4.82 -47.45 11.59
N SER A 13 -4.08 -46.60 10.92
CA SER A 13 -2.78 -46.05 11.38
C SER A 13 -2.83 -44.54 11.61
N ALA A 14 -1.94 -44.04 12.46
CA ALA A 14 -1.69 -42.62 12.63
C ALA A 14 -0.94 -42.07 11.41
N LEU A 15 -1.11 -40.78 11.13
CA LEU A 15 -0.35 -40.06 10.08
C LEU A 15 1.14 -40.12 10.37
N HIS A 16 2.00 -40.28 9.35
CA HIS A 16 3.44 -40.22 9.52
C HIS A 16 3.85 -38.83 10.03
N PRO A 17 4.75 -38.71 11.02
CA PRO A 17 5.11 -37.42 11.63
C PRO A 17 5.53 -36.36 10.62
N ALA A 18 6.40 -36.70 9.65
CA ALA A 18 6.82 -35.75 8.61
C ALA A 18 5.67 -35.28 7.70
N ILE A 19 4.63 -36.13 7.48
CA ILE A 19 3.46 -35.75 6.70
C ILE A 19 2.52 -34.87 7.58
N ALA A 20 2.45 -35.12 8.87
CA ALA A 20 1.69 -34.27 9.79
C ALA A 20 2.30 -32.86 9.84
N GLU A 21 3.64 -32.76 9.93
CA GLU A 21 4.38 -31.51 9.89
C GLU A 21 4.21 -30.78 8.54
N PHE A 22 4.30 -31.48 7.43
CA PHE A 22 4.09 -30.92 6.10
C PHE A 22 2.69 -30.35 5.88
N ASN A 23 1.68 -30.95 6.49
CA ASN A 23 0.27 -30.53 6.39
C ASN A 23 -0.11 -29.41 7.35
N ALA A 24 0.67 -29.18 8.41
CA ALA A 24 0.33 -28.24 9.46
C ALA A 24 0.49 -26.79 8.99
N SER A 25 -0.47 -25.94 9.34
CA SER A 25 -0.46 -24.50 9.05
C SER A 25 -0.34 -23.62 10.30
N ILE A 26 -0.37 -24.22 11.50
CA ILE A 26 -0.38 -23.48 12.77
C ILE A 26 0.76 -22.46 12.91
N ASN A 27 1.91 -22.69 12.26
CA ASN A 27 3.06 -21.81 12.34
C ASN A 27 2.81 -20.42 11.72
N PHE A 28 1.88 -20.29 10.79
CA PHE A 28 1.51 -19.04 10.16
C PHE A 28 0.05 -18.66 10.36
N ASP A 29 -0.89 -19.62 10.43
CA ASP A 29 -2.31 -19.31 10.58
C ASP A 29 -2.70 -18.88 11.99
N ILE A 30 -1.82 -19.04 12.98
CA ILE A 30 -1.96 -18.41 14.29
C ILE A 30 -2.18 -16.90 14.22
N GLU A 31 -1.80 -16.26 13.15
CA GLU A 31 -2.09 -14.86 12.81
C GLU A 31 -3.61 -14.60 12.77
N LEU A 32 -4.41 -15.62 12.52
CA LEU A 32 -5.88 -15.54 12.44
C LEU A 32 -6.58 -15.76 13.79
N ILE A 33 -5.89 -16.04 14.87
CA ILE A 33 -6.51 -16.48 16.14
C ILE A 33 -7.58 -15.52 16.67
N GLU A 34 -7.31 -14.21 16.67
CA GLU A 34 -8.29 -13.21 17.15
C GLU A 34 -9.56 -13.20 16.28
N TYR A 35 -9.40 -13.45 14.99
CA TYR A 35 -10.51 -13.52 14.02
C TYR A 35 -11.26 -14.83 14.12
N ASP A 36 -10.57 -15.94 14.32
CA ASP A 36 -11.18 -17.25 14.57
C ASP A 36 -12.04 -17.24 15.86
N LEU A 37 -11.49 -16.67 16.93
CA LEU A 37 -12.23 -16.50 18.19
C LEU A 37 -13.45 -15.60 18.01
N THR A 38 -13.31 -14.52 17.23
CA THR A 38 -14.43 -13.60 16.96
C THR A 38 -15.51 -14.27 16.11
N GLY A 39 -15.13 -15.00 15.06
CA GLY A 39 -16.03 -15.79 14.23
C GLY A 39 -16.72 -16.89 15.03
N SER A 40 -15.97 -17.58 15.90
CA SER A 40 -16.48 -18.64 16.77
C SER A 40 -17.46 -18.13 17.82
N VAL A 41 -17.21 -16.97 18.43
CA VAL A 41 -18.17 -16.30 19.35
C VAL A 41 -19.47 -15.97 18.64
N ALA A 42 -19.42 -15.41 17.44
CA ALA A 42 -20.59 -15.09 16.66
C ALA A 42 -21.38 -16.36 16.26
N HIS A 43 -20.67 -17.43 15.90
CA HIS A 43 -21.27 -18.71 15.57
C HIS A 43 -21.96 -19.36 16.79
N ALA A 44 -21.31 -19.36 17.96
CA ALA A 44 -21.91 -19.89 19.21
C ALA A 44 -23.20 -19.12 19.57
N LYS A 45 -23.18 -17.79 19.46
CA LYS A 45 -24.38 -16.95 19.69
C LYS A 45 -25.49 -17.28 18.69
N MET A 46 -25.17 -17.53 17.43
CA MET A 46 -26.16 -17.90 16.41
C MET A 46 -26.76 -19.29 16.69
N LEU A 47 -25.95 -20.28 17.08
CA LEU A 47 -26.45 -21.60 17.43
C LEU A 47 -27.46 -21.55 18.59
N ALA A 48 -27.19 -20.71 19.60
CA ALA A 48 -28.13 -20.51 20.71
C ALA A 48 -29.37 -19.72 20.26
N HIS A 49 -29.21 -18.67 19.47
CA HIS A 49 -30.30 -17.85 18.94
C HIS A 49 -31.29 -18.67 18.11
N THR A 50 -30.81 -19.61 17.32
CA THR A 50 -31.65 -20.50 16.49
C THR A 50 -32.15 -21.76 17.22
N GLY A 51 -31.82 -21.93 18.50
CA GLY A 51 -32.24 -23.09 19.32
C GLY A 51 -31.57 -24.39 18.95
N ILE A 52 -30.45 -24.38 18.21
CA ILE A 52 -29.65 -25.56 17.89
C ILE A 52 -28.93 -26.07 19.16
N ILE A 53 -28.52 -25.14 20.01
CA ILE A 53 -28.03 -25.40 21.37
C ILE A 53 -28.82 -24.56 22.36
N SER A 54 -28.75 -24.88 23.66
CA SER A 54 -29.43 -24.07 24.68
C SER A 54 -28.71 -22.70 24.87
N THR A 55 -29.41 -21.75 25.47
CA THR A 55 -28.84 -20.44 25.80
C THR A 55 -27.64 -20.58 26.73
N GLU A 56 -27.77 -21.45 27.76
CA GLU A 56 -26.72 -21.70 28.74
C GLU A 56 -25.47 -22.33 28.10
N GLU A 57 -25.67 -23.25 27.13
CA GLU A 57 -24.56 -23.81 26.35
C GLU A 57 -23.87 -22.76 25.48
N GLY A 58 -24.66 -21.86 24.89
CA GLY A 58 -24.12 -20.72 24.11
C GLY A 58 -23.28 -19.79 24.98
N GLU A 59 -23.76 -19.43 26.16
CA GLU A 59 -23.01 -18.60 27.12
C GLU A 59 -21.72 -19.28 27.59
N GLN A 60 -21.77 -20.62 27.86
CA GLN A 60 -20.59 -21.38 28.23
C GLN A 60 -19.54 -21.44 27.13
N LEU A 61 -19.95 -21.60 25.86
CA LEU A 61 -19.05 -21.54 24.71
C LEU A 61 -18.39 -20.17 24.57
N VAL A 62 -19.18 -19.09 24.66
CA VAL A 62 -18.67 -17.73 24.58
C VAL A 62 -17.68 -17.45 25.71
N ALA A 63 -17.99 -17.84 26.96
CA ALA A 63 -17.08 -17.64 28.08
C ALA A 63 -15.75 -18.40 27.88
N GLY A 64 -15.81 -19.64 27.38
CA GLY A 64 -14.61 -20.44 27.10
C GLY A 64 -13.76 -19.84 25.97
N LEU A 65 -14.37 -19.33 24.93
CA LEU A 65 -13.66 -18.64 23.82
C LEU A 65 -12.99 -17.33 24.28
N GLU A 66 -13.67 -16.55 25.14
CA GLU A 66 -13.08 -15.33 25.71
C GLU A 66 -11.94 -15.65 26.68
N GLN A 67 -12.02 -16.77 27.40
CA GLN A 67 -10.90 -17.26 28.20
C GLN A 67 -9.68 -17.60 27.33
N ILE A 68 -9.86 -18.31 26.20
CA ILE A 68 -8.78 -18.63 25.27
C ILE A 68 -8.17 -17.34 24.71
N ARG A 69 -8.98 -16.33 24.41
CA ARG A 69 -8.52 -15.01 23.97
C ARG A 69 -7.60 -14.35 25.00
N GLN A 70 -7.98 -14.41 26.28
CA GLN A 70 -7.16 -13.90 27.37
C GLN A 70 -5.85 -14.68 27.52
N GLU A 71 -5.91 -16.00 27.47
CA GLU A 71 -4.74 -16.89 27.53
C GLU A 71 -3.75 -16.56 26.38
N TYR A 72 -4.27 -16.35 25.16
CA TYR A 72 -3.45 -15.96 24.01
C TYR A 72 -2.77 -14.59 24.22
N ARG A 73 -3.52 -13.57 24.61
CA ARG A 73 -3.00 -12.23 24.87
C ARG A 73 -1.96 -12.18 25.99
N GLN A 74 -2.04 -13.12 26.93
CA GLN A 74 -1.07 -13.28 28.03
C GLN A 74 0.11 -14.20 27.67
N GLY A 75 0.16 -14.72 26.45
CA GLY A 75 1.21 -15.65 25.99
C GLY A 75 1.12 -17.06 26.60
N GLN A 76 -0.04 -17.40 27.18
CA GLN A 76 -0.29 -18.71 27.83
C GLN A 76 -0.88 -19.74 26.85
N PHE A 77 -1.53 -19.29 25.77
CA PHE A 77 -2.01 -20.16 24.70
C PHE A 77 -0.98 -20.16 23.57
N ASN A 78 -0.17 -21.22 23.52
CA ASN A 78 0.88 -21.38 22.53
C ASN A 78 0.79 -22.80 21.93
N PRO A 79 -0.11 -23.04 20.97
CA PRO A 79 -0.28 -24.35 20.36
C PRO A 79 0.94 -24.74 19.53
N GLY A 80 1.39 -25.99 19.69
CA GLY A 80 2.45 -26.57 18.89
C GLY A 80 1.93 -27.16 17.59
N ILE A 81 2.85 -27.69 16.78
CA ILE A 81 2.59 -28.27 15.46
C ILE A 81 1.59 -29.45 15.48
N ASP A 82 1.43 -30.10 16.63
CA ASP A 82 0.44 -31.16 16.90
C ASP A 82 -1.01 -30.64 16.81
N ALA A 83 -1.22 -29.34 16.80
CA ALA A 83 -2.52 -28.74 16.64
C ALA A 83 -3.00 -28.68 15.17
N GLU A 84 -2.13 -28.96 14.20
CA GLU A 84 -2.37 -28.86 12.76
C GLU A 84 -2.67 -27.42 12.30
N ASP A 85 -3.76 -26.80 12.77
CA ASP A 85 -4.19 -25.43 12.44
C ASP A 85 -4.77 -24.70 13.68
N VAL A 86 -4.97 -23.38 13.54
CA VAL A 86 -5.50 -22.53 14.60
C VAL A 86 -6.92 -22.97 15.04
N HIS A 87 -7.74 -23.41 14.10
CA HIS A 87 -9.12 -23.82 14.35
C HIS A 87 -9.18 -25.05 15.28
N PHE A 88 -8.32 -26.04 15.00
CA PHE A 88 -8.21 -27.24 15.85
C PHE A 88 -7.60 -26.92 17.21
N ALA A 89 -6.63 -26.02 17.26
CA ALA A 89 -6.06 -25.55 18.51
C ALA A 89 -7.12 -24.95 19.45
N VAL A 90 -7.96 -24.06 18.90
CA VAL A 90 -9.05 -23.39 19.60
C VAL A 90 -10.13 -24.43 20.06
N GLU A 91 -10.57 -25.31 19.15
CA GLU A 91 -11.58 -26.33 19.46
C GLU A 91 -11.12 -27.30 20.57
N ARG A 92 -9.85 -27.73 20.50
CA ARG A 92 -9.22 -28.58 21.52
C ARG A 92 -9.21 -27.87 22.88
N ARG A 93 -8.73 -26.63 22.94
CA ARG A 93 -8.65 -25.86 24.16
C ARG A 93 -10.04 -25.58 24.74
N LEU A 94 -11.00 -25.22 23.89
CA LEU A 94 -12.38 -25.02 24.31
C LEU A 94 -12.99 -26.27 24.90
N THR A 95 -12.70 -27.46 24.35
CA THR A 95 -13.16 -28.74 24.88
C THR A 95 -12.53 -29.02 26.24
N GLU A 96 -11.27 -28.64 26.48
CA GLU A 96 -10.65 -28.75 27.80
C GLU A 96 -11.32 -27.84 28.83
N ILE A 97 -11.78 -26.66 28.45
CA ILE A 97 -12.43 -25.67 29.34
C ILE A 97 -13.91 -26.04 29.59
N ALA A 98 -14.66 -26.30 28.50
CA ALA A 98 -16.12 -26.43 28.53
C ALA A 98 -16.60 -27.91 28.47
N GLY A 99 -15.70 -28.89 28.44
CA GLY A 99 -16.05 -30.31 28.37
C GLY A 99 -16.83 -30.65 27.09
N ASP A 100 -17.90 -31.45 27.22
CA ASP A 100 -18.71 -31.91 26.08
C ASP A 100 -19.45 -30.76 25.37
N VAL A 101 -19.73 -29.65 26.05
CA VAL A 101 -20.32 -28.47 25.44
C VAL A 101 -19.37 -27.85 24.42
N GLY A 102 -18.06 -27.85 24.69
CA GLY A 102 -17.03 -27.37 23.75
C GLY A 102 -17.10 -28.03 22.37
N LYS A 103 -17.44 -29.34 22.32
CA LYS A 103 -17.60 -30.11 21.09
C LYS A 103 -18.78 -29.66 20.23
N LYS A 104 -19.76 -28.95 20.80
CA LYS A 104 -20.94 -28.45 20.08
C LYS A 104 -20.63 -27.23 19.19
N LEU A 105 -19.52 -26.54 19.42
CA LEU A 105 -19.16 -25.36 18.65
C LEU A 105 -19.04 -25.65 17.15
N HIS A 106 -18.61 -26.86 16.77
CA HIS A 106 -18.43 -27.24 15.35
C HIS A 106 -19.75 -27.55 14.61
N THR A 107 -20.90 -27.58 15.33
CA THR A 107 -22.21 -27.85 14.71
C THR A 107 -22.52 -26.89 13.59
N ALA A 108 -22.96 -27.43 12.42
CA ALA A 108 -23.32 -26.66 11.22
C ALA A 108 -22.19 -25.80 10.61
N ARG A 109 -20.93 -26.08 10.94
CA ARG A 109 -19.75 -25.35 10.43
C ARG A 109 -18.74 -26.32 9.81
N SER A 110 -17.96 -25.84 8.85
CA SER A 110 -16.78 -26.48 8.31
C SER A 110 -15.56 -25.59 8.55
N ARG A 111 -14.36 -26.18 8.54
CA ARG A 111 -13.12 -25.38 8.48
C ARG A 111 -13.04 -24.53 7.23
N ASN A 112 -13.70 -24.94 6.13
CA ASN A 112 -13.67 -24.22 4.85
C ASN A 112 -14.34 -22.86 4.93
N ASP A 113 -15.55 -22.76 5.48
CA ASP A 113 -16.24 -21.48 5.67
C ASP A 113 -15.67 -20.69 6.85
N GLN A 114 -15.14 -21.36 7.88
CA GLN A 114 -14.45 -20.76 9.00
C GLN A 114 -13.20 -20.00 8.55
N VAL A 115 -12.24 -20.66 7.91
CA VAL A 115 -10.99 -20.03 7.44
C VAL A 115 -11.26 -18.91 6.42
N GLY A 116 -12.28 -19.09 5.56
CA GLY A 116 -12.70 -18.05 4.63
C GLY A 116 -13.23 -16.81 5.33
N THR A 117 -13.94 -16.99 6.46
CA THR A 117 -14.44 -15.89 7.30
C THR A 117 -13.29 -15.17 8.00
N ASP A 118 -12.39 -15.92 8.63
CA ASP A 118 -11.27 -15.38 9.39
C ASP A 118 -10.31 -14.58 8.52
N THR A 119 -10.01 -15.08 7.32
CA THR A 119 -9.18 -14.37 6.34
C THR A 119 -9.83 -13.05 5.90
N ARG A 120 -11.16 -13.01 5.75
CA ARG A 120 -11.86 -11.76 5.43
C ARG A 120 -11.90 -10.79 6.61
N LEU A 121 -12.12 -11.26 7.81
CA LEU A 121 -12.06 -10.41 9.01
C LEU A 121 -10.67 -9.79 9.16
N TYR A 122 -9.63 -10.61 9.03
CA TYR A 122 -8.24 -10.16 9.01
C TYR A 122 -8.03 -9.08 7.95
N LEU A 123 -8.36 -9.37 6.70
CA LEU A 123 -8.06 -8.46 5.60
C LEU A 123 -8.85 -7.15 5.69
N ARG A 124 -10.10 -7.18 6.17
CA ARG A 124 -10.90 -5.97 6.46
C ARG A 124 -10.16 -5.02 7.40
N GLU A 125 -9.63 -5.56 8.49
CA GLU A 125 -8.87 -4.78 9.46
C GLU A 125 -7.57 -4.25 8.86
N GLN A 126 -6.82 -5.09 8.14
CA GLN A 126 -5.56 -4.69 7.53
C GLN A 126 -5.75 -3.62 6.46
N ILE A 127 -6.79 -3.70 5.64
CA ILE A 127 -7.14 -2.66 4.67
C ILE A 127 -7.42 -1.33 5.38
N SER A 128 -8.17 -1.36 6.49
CA SER A 128 -8.46 -0.15 7.26
C SER A 128 -7.18 0.49 7.82
N GLN A 129 -6.27 -0.33 8.36
CA GLN A 129 -4.99 0.14 8.90
C GLN A 129 -4.08 0.71 7.78
N ILE A 130 -3.98 0.03 6.63
CA ILE A 130 -3.19 0.53 5.49
C ILE A 130 -3.78 1.84 4.95
N ARG A 131 -5.10 1.98 4.88
CA ARG A 131 -5.75 3.24 4.49
C ARG A 131 -5.41 4.38 5.46
N THR A 132 -5.35 4.10 6.76
CA THR A 132 -4.90 5.08 7.78
C THR A 132 -3.45 5.50 7.52
N GLN A 133 -2.53 4.54 7.32
CA GLN A 133 -1.13 4.85 7.02
C GLN A 133 -0.94 5.63 5.71
N LEU A 134 -1.75 5.34 4.68
CA LEU A 134 -1.75 6.12 3.44
C LEU A 134 -2.15 7.58 3.71
N ARG A 135 -3.16 7.83 4.56
CA ARG A 135 -3.57 9.18 4.97
C ARG A 135 -2.50 9.92 5.76
N GLU A 136 -1.82 9.22 6.66
CA GLU A 136 -0.69 9.77 7.42
C GLU A 136 0.42 10.21 6.46
N PHE A 137 0.81 9.35 5.53
CA PHE A 137 1.85 9.69 4.54
C PHE A 137 1.42 10.81 3.59
N GLN A 138 0.17 10.81 3.13
CA GLN A 138 -0.40 11.91 2.32
C GLN A 138 -0.34 13.24 3.08
N THR A 139 -0.66 13.24 4.37
CA THR A 139 -0.60 14.45 5.22
C THR A 139 0.83 14.97 5.33
N VAL A 140 1.82 14.10 5.49
CA VAL A 140 3.23 14.50 5.49
C VAL A 140 3.64 15.12 4.16
N LEU A 141 3.23 14.54 3.03
CA LEU A 141 3.51 15.11 1.71
C LEU A 141 2.85 16.48 1.50
N LEU A 142 1.62 16.68 2.00
CA LEU A 142 0.94 17.98 1.93
C LEU A 142 1.65 19.05 2.75
N ASN A 143 2.06 18.73 3.98
CA ASN A 143 2.80 19.67 4.84
C ASN A 143 4.12 20.08 4.18
N LEU A 144 4.85 19.14 3.60
CA LEU A 144 6.09 19.43 2.87
C LEU A 144 5.83 20.24 1.60
N ALA A 145 4.75 19.94 0.87
CA ALA A 145 4.37 20.68 -0.32
C ALA A 145 3.99 22.13 0.03
N GLU A 146 3.21 22.34 1.09
CA GLU A 146 2.84 23.68 1.56
C GLU A 146 4.07 24.55 1.90
N ALA A 147 5.06 23.95 2.56
CA ALA A 147 6.31 24.62 2.90
C ALA A 147 7.21 24.91 1.67
N ASN A 148 6.97 24.28 0.52
CA ASN A 148 7.84 24.31 -0.64
C ASN A 148 7.15 24.76 -1.94
N VAL A 149 6.09 25.55 -1.86
CA VAL A 149 5.34 26.03 -3.05
C VAL A 149 6.23 26.80 -3.99
N GLU A 150 7.10 27.65 -3.48
CA GLU A 150 8.00 28.50 -4.26
C GLU A 150 9.43 27.96 -4.37
N THR A 151 9.72 26.80 -3.77
CA THR A 151 10.98 26.08 -3.97
C THR A 151 11.00 25.49 -5.37
N LEU A 152 11.97 25.92 -6.20
CA LEU A 152 12.14 25.44 -7.56
C LEU A 152 12.98 24.15 -7.57
N ILE A 153 12.62 23.21 -8.44
CA ILE A 153 13.37 21.99 -8.70
C ILE A 153 13.45 21.76 -10.22
N PRO A 154 14.57 21.27 -10.76
CA PRO A 154 14.60 20.87 -12.16
C PRO A 154 13.70 19.65 -12.38
N GLY A 155 12.78 19.74 -13.33
CA GLY A 155 12.01 18.59 -13.81
C GLY A 155 12.82 17.79 -14.82
N TYR A 156 12.60 16.48 -14.84
CA TYR A 156 13.36 15.54 -15.67
C TYR A 156 12.45 14.76 -16.61
N THR A 157 12.92 14.59 -17.85
CA THR A 157 12.47 13.54 -18.78
C THR A 157 13.70 12.81 -19.30
N HIS A 158 13.65 11.48 -19.42
CA HIS A 158 14.81 10.68 -19.84
C HIS A 158 16.07 10.86 -18.96
N LEU A 159 15.89 11.22 -17.68
CA LEU A 159 16.96 11.66 -16.76
C LEU A 159 17.77 12.87 -17.27
N GLN A 160 17.23 13.64 -18.21
CA GLN A 160 17.75 14.92 -18.66
C GLN A 160 16.91 16.04 -18.05
N ARG A 161 17.56 17.14 -17.66
CA ARG A 161 16.84 18.35 -17.22
C ARG A 161 15.94 18.85 -18.34
N ALA A 162 14.68 19.07 -18.04
CA ALA A 162 13.67 19.45 -19.02
C ALA A 162 13.15 20.86 -18.76
N GLN A 163 12.30 21.03 -17.75
CA GLN A 163 11.72 22.32 -17.38
C GLN A 163 11.72 22.47 -15.86
N PRO A 164 11.87 23.71 -15.34
CA PRO A 164 11.75 23.95 -13.90
C PRO A 164 10.30 23.78 -13.45
N LEU A 165 10.12 23.32 -12.23
CA LEU A 165 8.82 23.19 -11.59
C LEU A 165 8.90 23.49 -10.08
N SER A 166 7.75 23.69 -9.46
CA SER A 166 7.64 23.78 -8.00
C SER A 166 7.87 22.41 -7.37
N LEU A 167 8.66 22.34 -6.30
CA LEU A 167 8.84 21.12 -5.51
C LEU A 167 7.50 20.64 -4.94
N ALA A 168 6.61 21.55 -4.53
CA ALA A 168 5.27 21.22 -4.11
C ALA A 168 4.47 20.50 -5.20
N HIS A 169 4.56 20.95 -6.44
CA HIS A 169 3.92 20.29 -7.58
C HIS A 169 4.40 18.84 -7.74
N HIS A 170 5.70 18.60 -7.58
CA HIS A 170 6.28 17.27 -7.62
C HIS A 170 5.74 16.37 -6.50
N LEU A 171 5.73 16.86 -5.26
CA LEU A 171 5.21 16.12 -4.10
C LEU A 171 3.71 15.82 -4.24
N LEU A 172 2.92 16.75 -4.77
CA LEU A 172 1.50 16.56 -5.04
C LEU A 172 1.23 15.47 -6.10
N ALA A 173 2.14 15.21 -7.03
CA ALA A 173 1.99 14.09 -7.96
C ALA A 173 1.97 12.74 -7.20
N TYR A 174 2.80 12.57 -6.18
CA TYR A 174 2.78 11.38 -5.31
C TYR A 174 1.53 11.35 -4.41
N PHE A 175 1.10 12.50 -3.89
CA PHE A 175 -0.18 12.58 -3.20
C PHE A 175 -1.33 12.00 -4.05
N GLU A 176 -1.42 12.38 -5.32
CA GLU A 176 -2.47 11.89 -6.24
C GLU A 176 -2.34 10.38 -6.54
N MET A 177 -1.13 9.84 -6.57
CA MET A 177 -0.93 8.39 -6.70
C MET A 177 -1.49 7.65 -5.47
N LEU A 178 -1.12 8.09 -4.26
CA LEU A 178 -1.57 7.51 -3.01
C LEU A 178 -3.08 7.71 -2.79
N GLN A 179 -3.66 8.79 -3.30
CA GLN A 179 -5.11 9.01 -3.27
C GLN A 179 -5.87 7.94 -4.07
N ARG A 180 -5.36 7.60 -5.25
CA ARG A 180 -5.93 6.50 -6.04
C ARG A 180 -5.78 5.14 -5.34
N ASP A 181 -4.68 4.92 -4.62
CA ASP A 181 -4.47 3.70 -3.83
C ASP A 181 -5.44 3.60 -2.65
N TRP A 182 -5.64 4.70 -1.95
CA TRP A 182 -6.59 4.80 -0.84
C TRP A 182 -8.03 4.50 -1.29
N ALA A 183 -8.46 5.07 -2.41
CA ALA A 183 -9.77 4.84 -2.99
C ALA A 183 -9.95 3.38 -3.42
N ARG A 184 -8.95 2.81 -4.12
CA ARG A 184 -8.94 1.40 -4.56
C ARG A 184 -9.11 0.44 -3.38
N LEU A 185 -8.39 0.65 -2.28
CA LEU A 185 -8.54 -0.17 -1.07
C LEU A 185 -9.95 -0.05 -0.48
N GLY A 186 -10.57 1.13 -0.54
CA GLY A 186 -11.96 1.31 -0.13
C GLY A 186 -12.96 0.50 -0.95
N GLU A 187 -12.76 0.40 -2.26
CA GLU A 187 -13.58 -0.42 -3.15
C GLU A 187 -13.38 -1.92 -2.90
N ILE A 188 -12.13 -2.35 -2.67
CA ILE A 188 -11.80 -3.73 -2.33
C ILE A 188 -12.44 -4.11 -0.99
N TYR A 189 -12.39 -3.22 0.00
CA TYR A 189 -13.02 -3.45 1.31
C TYR A 189 -14.49 -3.87 1.18
N GLN A 190 -15.25 -3.27 0.28
CA GLN A 190 -16.66 -3.62 0.08
C GLN A 190 -16.84 -5.09 -0.38
N ARG A 191 -15.95 -5.60 -1.24
CA ARG A 191 -15.99 -6.99 -1.71
C ARG A 191 -15.45 -7.98 -0.67
N VAL A 192 -14.47 -7.58 0.12
CA VAL A 192 -14.01 -8.37 1.28
C VAL A 192 -15.12 -8.50 2.33
N ASN A 193 -15.96 -7.49 2.46
CA ASN A 193 -16.97 -7.35 3.52
C ASN A 193 -18.25 -8.18 3.27
N MET A 194 -18.07 -9.44 2.79
CA MET A 194 -19.13 -10.43 2.58
C MET A 194 -18.83 -11.70 3.36
N SER A 195 -19.78 -12.18 4.16
CA SER A 195 -19.60 -13.36 5.02
C SER A 195 -19.81 -14.69 4.27
N PRO A 196 -18.82 -15.59 4.27
CA PRO A 196 -19.00 -16.97 3.79
C PRO A 196 -19.54 -17.89 4.87
N LEU A 197 -19.53 -17.49 6.18
CA LEU A 197 -19.89 -18.36 7.30
C LEU A 197 -21.32 -18.90 7.16
N GLY A 198 -21.49 -20.21 7.43
CA GLY A 198 -22.71 -20.94 7.17
C GLY A 198 -22.79 -21.57 5.78
N SER A 199 -21.75 -21.42 4.95
CA SER A 199 -21.61 -22.18 3.68
C SER A 199 -21.28 -23.66 3.92
N GLY A 200 -20.84 -24.00 5.14
CA GLY A 200 -20.36 -25.33 5.47
C GLY A 200 -19.12 -25.71 4.66
N ALA A 201 -19.00 -26.98 4.30
CA ALA A 201 -17.89 -27.44 3.46
C ALA A 201 -17.99 -26.93 2.02
N LEU A 202 -19.21 -26.88 1.45
CA LEU A 202 -19.52 -26.41 0.09
C LEU A 202 -21.03 -26.29 -0.21
N ALA A 203 -21.87 -27.07 0.46
CA ALA A 203 -23.28 -27.27 0.10
C ALA A 203 -24.27 -26.63 1.10
N GLY A 204 -23.78 -25.81 2.03
CA GLY A 204 -24.56 -25.32 3.16
C GLY A 204 -24.71 -26.39 4.25
N THR A 205 -25.80 -26.33 5.01
CA THR A 205 -26.07 -27.22 6.14
C THR A 205 -27.54 -27.58 6.23
N THR A 206 -27.85 -28.71 6.88
CA THR A 206 -29.23 -29.13 7.16
C THR A 206 -29.81 -28.49 8.44
N PHE A 207 -28.98 -27.78 9.22
CA PHE A 207 -29.42 -27.07 10.42
C PHE A 207 -30.08 -25.74 10.06
N PRO A 208 -31.08 -25.28 10.84
CA PRO A 208 -31.76 -23.99 10.61
C PRO A 208 -30.94 -22.79 11.12
N ILE A 209 -29.72 -22.64 10.60
CA ILE A 209 -28.83 -21.52 10.95
C ILE A 209 -29.32 -20.18 10.40
N ASP A 210 -28.99 -19.08 11.08
CA ASP A 210 -29.20 -17.73 10.60
C ASP A 210 -27.88 -17.06 10.21
N ARG A 211 -27.56 -17.12 8.91
CA ARG A 211 -26.34 -16.51 8.34
C ARG A 211 -26.34 -14.98 8.41
N HIS A 212 -27.52 -14.35 8.29
CA HIS A 212 -27.63 -12.90 8.38
C HIS A 212 -27.38 -12.40 9.78
N TYR A 213 -27.90 -13.11 10.80
CA TYR A 213 -27.60 -12.81 12.20
C TYR A 213 -26.10 -12.92 12.49
N THR A 214 -25.45 -14.00 12.06
CA THR A 214 -24.00 -14.17 12.23
C THR A 214 -23.22 -13.06 11.52
N ALA A 215 -23.58 -12.74 10.28
CA ALA A 215 -22.95 -11.66 9.52
C ALA A 215 -23.09 -10.29 10.21
N SER A 216 -24.25 -9.99 10.79
CA SER A 216 -24.48 -8.75 11.53
C SER A 216 -23.61 -8.65 12.80
N LEU A 217 -23.45 -9.75 13.54
CA LEU A 217 -22.56 -9.80 14.71
C LEU A 217 -21.10 -9.56 14.35
N LEU A 218 -20.68 -9.96 13.15
CA LEU A 218 -19.32 -9.80 12.63
C LEU A 218 -19.13 -8.48 11.82
N GLY A 219 -20.18 -7.68 11.68
CA GLY A 219 -20.15 -6.42 10.95
C GLY A 219 -19.92 -6.59 9.43
N PHE A 220 -20.29 -7.73 8.85
CA PHE A 220 -20.31 -7.91 7.40
C PHE A 220 -21.51 -7.20 6.76
N ALA A 221 -21.32 -6.68 5.54
CA ALA A 221 -22.39 -6.02 4.80
C ALA A 221 -23.46 -6.99 4.28
N GLY A 222 -23.11 -8.28 4.14
CA GLY A 222 -24.01 -9.30 3.66
C GLY A 222 -23.40 -10.71 3.74
N VAL A 223 -24.08 -11.66 3.13
CA VAL A 223 -23.66 -13.07 3.05
C VAL A 223 -23.53 -13.50 1.59
N TYR A 224 -22.65 -14.48 1.34
CA TYR A 224 -22.55 -15.10 0.01
C TYR A 224 -23.86 -15.79 -0.36
N SER A 225 -24.35 -15.51 -1.57
CA SER A 225 -25.60 -16.09 -2.09
C SER A 225 -25.45 -17.54 -2.56
N ASN A 226 -24.22 -17.98 -2.79
CA ASN A 226 -23.90 -19.36 -3.17
C ASN A 226 -22.83 -19.91 -2.21
N SER A 227 -23.13 -21.04 -1.55
CA SER A 227 -22.25 -21.65 -0.54
C SER A 227 -20.96 -22.21 -1.14
N LEU A 228 -21.03 -22.71 -2.38
CA LEU A 228 -19.88 -23.28 -3.07
C LEU A 228 -18.88 -22.18 -3.49
N ASP A 229 -19.38 -21.03 -3.94
CA ASP A 229 -18.60 -19.85 -4.21
C ASP A 229 -17.99 -19.28 -2.90
N GLY A 230 -18.78 -19.17 -1.85
CA GLY A 230 -18.36 -18.59 -0.58
C GLY A 230 -17.14 -19.26 0.06
N VAL A 231 -16.95 -20.57 -0.11
CA VAL A 231 -15.78 -21.30 0.41
C VAL A 231 -14.61 -21.34 -0.60
N SER A 232 -14.88 -21.08 -1.87
CA SER A 232 -13.91 -21.17 -2.97
C SER A 232 -13.24 -19.86 -3.32
N ASP A 233 -13.97 -18.74 -3.16
CA ASP A 233 -13.53 -17.42 -3.59
C ASP A 233 -12.25 -16.94 -2.87
N ARG A 234 -11.31 -16.45 -3.68
CA ARG A 234 -10.09 -15.75 -3.27
C ARG A 234 -9.85 -14.48 -4.10
N ASP A 235 -10.84 -14.04 -4.88
CA ASP A 235 -10.73 -12.81 -5.69
C ASP A 235 -10.38 -11.61 -4.81
N PHE A 236 -10.98 -11.53 -3.63
CA PHE A 236 -10.70 -10.48 -2.64
C PHE A 236 -9.22 -10.42 -2.23
N ALA A 237 -8.54 -11.55 -2.13
CA ALA A 237 -7.11 -11.62 -1.79
C ALA A 237 -6.25 -11.22 -3.00
N ILE A 238 -6.61 -11.66 -4.21
CA ILE A 238 -5.95 -11.25 -5.47
C ILE A 238 -6.10 -9.74 -5.66
N GLU A 239 -7.29 -9.18 -5.51
CA GLU A 239 -7.54 -7.74 -5.62
C GLU A 239 -6.70 -6.94 -4.62
N PHE A 240 -6.62 -7.40 -3.38
CA PHE A 240 -5.75 -6.77 -2.38
C PHE A 240 -4.28 -6.83 -2.79
N LEU A 241 -3.78 -7.98 -3.25
CA LEU A 241 -2.38 -8.13 -3.69
C LEU A 241 -2.08 -7.26 -4.93
N CYS A 242 -3.06 -7.09 -5.84
CA CYS A 242 -2.96 -6.13 -6.94
C CYS A 242 -2.83 -4.69 -6.44
N ALA A 243 -3.68 -4.28 -5.48
CA ALA A 243 -3.61 -2.96 -4.88
C ALA A 243 -2.30 -2.74 -4.12
N ALA A 244 -1.87 -3.71 -3.31
CA ALA A 244 -0.60 -3.72 -2.61
C ALA A 244 0.59 -3.56 -3.59
N SER A 245 0.55 -4.26 -4.72
CA SER A 245 1.56 -4.13 -5.78
C SER A 245 1.61 -2.72 -6.36
N LEU A 246 0.47 -2.06 -6.59
CA LEU A 246 0.42 -0.68 -7.08
C LEU A 246 0.95 0.32 -6.05
N ILE A 247 0.60 0.15 -4.76
CA ILE A 247 1.19 0.95 -3.67
C ILE A 247 2.71 0.84 -3.70
N MET A 248 3.23 -0.38 -3.79
CA MET A 248 4.68 -0.63 -3.85
C MET A 248 5.33 -0.05 -5.11
N VAL A 249 4.65 -0.03 -6.27
CA VAL A 249 5.13 0.70 -7.48
C VAL A 249 5.31 2.18 -7.18
N HIS A 250 4.32 2.82 -6.56
CA HIS A 250 4.38 4.25 -6.25
C HIS A 250 5.48 4.57 -5.24
N LEU A 251 5.60 3.77 -4.17
CA LEU A 251 6.66 3.92 -3.18
C LEU A 251 8.05 3.65 -3.78
N SER A 252 8.18 2.65 -4.67
CA SER A 252 9.44 2.34 -5.35
C SER A 252 9.89 3.48 -6.27
N ARG A 253 8.98 4.09 -7.01
CA ARG A 253 9.30 5.26 -7.86
C ARG A 253 9.77 6.44 -7.03
N LEU A 254 9.06 6.76 -5.94
CA LEU A 254 9.47 7.82 -5.02
C LEU A 254 10.84 7.50 -4.39
N SER A 255 11.06 6.24 -4.02
CA SER A 255 12.34 5.78 -3.47
C SER A 255 13.49 5.98 -4.45
N GLU A 256 13.29 5.68 -5.74
CA GLU A 256 14.29 5.91 -6.78
C GLU A 256 14.68 7.39 -6.87
N GLU A 257 13.70 8.30 -6.85
CA GLU A 257 13.99 9.75 -6.87
C GLU A 257 14.75 10.21 -5.64
N ILE A 258 14.38 9.72 -4.44
CA ILE A 258 15.10 10.04 -3.20
C ILE A 258 16.54 9.53 -3.24
N ILE A 259 16.79 8.33 -3.78
CA ILE A 259 18.14 7.79 -3.97
C ILE A 259 18.97 8.68 -4.90
N LEU A 260 18.40 9.06 -6.05
CA LEU A 260 19.05 9.98 -6.98
C LEU A 260 19.34 11.33 -6.33
N TRP A 261 18.35 11.93 -5.66
CA TRP A 261 18.48 13.25 -5.05
C TRP A 261 19.47 13.28 -3.87
N ALA A 262 19.63 12.16 -3.17
CA ALA A 262 20.59 12.01 -2.08
C ALA A 262 22.03 11.77 -2.58
N SER A 263 22.23 11.41 -3.86
CA SER A 263 23.56 11.19 -4.43
C SER A 263 24.38 12.48 -4.46
N GLN A 264 25.73 12.33 -4.51
CA GLN A 264 26.63 13.49 -4.62
C GLN A 264 26.45 14.27 -5.93
N GLU A 265 26.09 13.57 -7.00
CA GLU A 265 25.89 14.13 -8.34
C GLU A 265 24.68 15.06 -8.37
N PHE A 266 23.55 14.70 -7.73
CA PHE A 266 22.37 15.56 -7.62
C PHE A 266 22.50 16.51 -6.42
N GLY A 267 22.68 15.97 -5.24
CA GLY A 267 22.84 16.71 -3.99
C GLY A 267 21.64 17.56 -3.60
N PHE A 268 20.42 17.18 -4.01
CA PHE A 268 19.19 17.95 -3.79
C PHE A 268 18.62 17.81 -2.39
N ILE A 269 18.93 16.69 -1.71
CA ILE A 269 18.52 16.41 -0.35
C ILE A 269 19.70 15.95 0.50
N THR A 270 19.54 16.12 1.82
CA THR A 270 20.38 15.45 2.82
C THR A 270 19.50 14.48 3.60
N LEU A 271 19.98 13.25 3.80
CA LEU A 271 19.36 12.31 4.72
C LEU A 271 19.93 12.53 6.12
N LYS A 272 19.08 12.55 7.14
CA LYS A 272 19.52 12.62 8.55
C LYS A 272 20.09 11.30 9.03
N ASP A 273 20.90 11.34 10.09
CA ASP A 273 21.54 10.14 10.63
C ASP A 273 20.54 9.09 11.13
N SER A 274 19.37 9.54 11.61
CA SER A 274 18.29 8.66 12.05
C SER A 274 17.67 7.79 10.94
N CYS A 275 17.87 8.16 9.66
CA CYS A 275 17.27 7.49 8.48
C CYS A 275 18.30 7.04 7.45
N SER A 276 19.55 6.88 7.85
CA SER A 276 20.65 6.47 6.97
C SER A 276 21.65 5.62 7.74
N THR A 277 22.42 4.79 7.03
CA THR A 277 23.52 4.05 7.63
C THR A 277 24.87 4.49 7.07
N GLY A 278 25.94 4.19 7.81
CA GLY A 278 27.32 4.43 7.38
C GLY A 278 27.92 3.20 6.74
N SER A 279 29.21 3.30 6.41
CA SER A 279 30.02 2.20 5.94
C SER A 279 30.99 1.76 7.03
N SER A 280 31.21 0.46 7.18
CA SER A 280 32.19 -0.11 8.11
C SER A 280 33.65 0.19 7.72
N ILE A 281 33.89 0.61 6.47
CA ILE A 281 35.24 0.85 5.92
C ILE A 281 35.42 2.28 5.40
N MET A 282 34.33 2.98 5.06
CA MET A 282 34.38 4.34 4.48
C MET A 282 33.66 5.30 5.41
N PRO A 283 34.36 6.02 6.30
CA PRO A 283 33.74 6.82 7.34
C PRO A 283 32.94 8.03 6.83
N GLN A 284 33.19 8.49 5.60
CA GLN A 284 32.48 9.58 4.96
C GLN A 284 31.15 9.16 4.29
N LYS A 285 30.92 7.83 4.13
CA LYS A 285 29.80 7.31 3.34
C LYS A 285 28.52 7.29 4.17
N LYS A 286 27.44 7.75 3.55
CA LYS A 286 26.09 7.75 4.10
C LYS A 286 25.14 7.16 3.07
N ASN A 287 24.43 6.10 3.44
CA ASN A 287 23.64 5.29 2.51
C ASN A 287 22.13 5.61 2.63
N PRO A 288 21.39 5.64 1.51
CA PRO A 288 19.95 5.79 1.48
C PRO A 288 19.22 4.44 1.67
N ASP A 289 19.52 3.71 2.75
CA ASP A 289 19.08 2.32 2.93
C ASP A 289 17.54 2.17 2.96
N VAL A 290 16.82 3.13 3.56
CA VAL A 290 15.36 3.08 3.65
C VAL A 290 14.73 3.03 2.26
N PRO A 291 14.95 3.99 1.36
CA PRO A 291 14.38 3.93 0.02
C PRO A 291 14.92 2.76 -0.81
N GLU A 292 16.17 2.32 -0.62
CA GLU A 292 16.70 1.13 -1.29
C GLU A 292 15.93 -0.12 -0.90
N LEU A 293 15.66 -0.32 0.40
CA LEU A 293 14.89 -1.45 0.89
C LEU A 293 13.43 -1.41 0.43
N VAL A 294 12.78 -0.24 0.41
CA VAL A 294 11.41 -0.09 -0.12
C VAL A 294 11.37 -0.50 -1.59
N ARG A 295 12.32 0.00 -2.40
CA ARG A 295 12.47 -0.40 -3.80
C ARG A 295 12.68 -1.91 -3.96
N GLY A 296 13.55 -2.51 -3.15
CA GLY A 296 13.84 -3.95 -3.16
C GLY A 296 12.64 -4.81 -2.75
N LYS A 297 11.90 -4.42 -1.70
CA LYS A 297 10.72 -5.15 -1.18
C LYS A 297 9.54 -5.17 -2.17
N THR A 298 9.51 -4.27 -3.14
CA THR A 298 8.48 -4.23 -4.19
C THR A 298 8.40 -5.54 -4.96
N GLY A 299 9.55 -6.12 -5.34
CA GLY A 299 9.60 -7.40 -6.04
C GLY A 299 9.01 -8.58 -5.24
N ARG A 300 9.11 -8.52 -3.90
CA ARG A 300 8.52 -9.52 -3.01
C ARG A 300 6.99 -9.53 -3.08
N VAL A 301 6.35 -8.36 -3.03
CA VAL A 301 4.89 -8.24 -3.13
C VAL A 301 4.39 -8.65 -4.53
N PHE A 302 5.14 -8.33 -5.58
CA PHE A 302 4.85 -8.81 -6.95
C PHE A 302 4.89 -10.34 -7.04
N GLY A 303 5.90 -10.96 -6.41
CA GLY A 303 6.01 -12.41 -6.34
C GLY A 303 4.80 -13.07 -5.66
N HIS A 304 4.28 -12.46 -4.60
CA HIS A 304 3.09 -12.94 -3.88
C HIS A 304 1.81 -12.83 -4.73
N LEU A 305 1.63 -11.72 -5.45
CA LEU A 305 0.52 -11.60 -6.42
C LEU A 305 0.60 -12.69 -7.50
N GLN A 306 1.78 -12.89 -8.06
CA GLN A 306 2.00 -13.91 -9.08
C GLN A 306 1.73 -15.32 -8.54
N ALA A 307 2.19 -15.64 -7.32
CA ALA A 307 1.96 -16.92 -6.67
C ALA A 307 0.46 -17.17 -6.47
N MET A 308 -0.29 -16.16 -6.00
CA MET A 308 -1.74 -16.26 -5.78
C MET A 308 -2.51 -16.49 -7.10
N LEU A 309 -2.16 -15.79 -8.18
CA LEU A 309 -2.75 -15.99 -9.50
C LEU A 309 -2.48 -17.41 -10.03
N VAL A 310 -1.27 -17.92 -9.85
CA VAL A 310 -0.88 -19.28 -10.24
C VAL A 310 -1.61 -20.32 -9.39
N LEU A 311 -1.74 -20.09 -8.09
CA LEU A 311 -2.50 -20.94 -7.18
C LEU A 311 -3.94 -21.14 -7.69
N MET A 312 -4.63 -20.03 -7.95
CA MET A 312 -6.07 -20.08 -8.27
C MET A 312 -6.41 -20.55 -9.66
N LYS A 313 -5.54 -20.36 -10.67
CA LYS A 313 -5.85 -20.55 -12.10
C LYS A 313 -6.34 -21.96 -12.51
N GLY A 314 -6.11 -22.97 -11.72
CA GLY A 314 -6.40 -24.35 -12.12
C GLY A 314 -7.14 -25.15 -11.05
N LEU A 315 -7.51 -24.53 -9.93
CA LEU A 315 -8.24 -25.21 -8.88
C LEU A 315 -9.71 -25.43 -9.24
N PRO A 316 -10.27 -26.61 -8.97
CA PRO A 316 -11.71 -26.81 -9.01
C PRO A 316 -12.38 -26.04 -7.86
N LEU A 317 -13.70 -25.89 -7.96
CA LEU A 317 -14.49 -25.23 -6.93
C LEU A 317 -14.40 -25.95 -5.57
N ALA A 318 -14.91 -25.30 -4.54
CA ALA A 318 -14.79 -25.65 -3.12
C ALA A 318 -13.36 -25.47 -2.59
N TYR A 319 -12.96 -26.29 -1.63
CA TYR A 319 -11.67 -26.18 -0.96
C TYR A 319 -10.75 -27.32 -1.38
N ASN A 320 -9.55 -26.98 -1.77
CA ASN A 320 -8.41 -27.89 -1.94
C ASN A 320 -7.30 -27.46 -0.98
N LYS A 321 -6.47 -28.40 -0.53
CA LYS A 321 -5.38 -28.11 0.42
C LYS A 321 -4.41 -27.04 -0.11
N ASP A 322 -4.29 -26.85 -1.42
CA ASP A 322 -3.59 -25.78 -2.12
C ASP A 322 -3.94 -24.39 -1.56
N LEU A 323 -5.21 -24.17 -1.20
CA LEU A 323 -5.67 -22.89 -0.60
C LEU A 323 -5.06 -22.59 0.78
N GLN A 324 -4.24 -23.48 1.34
CA GLN A 324 -3.43 -23.17 2.52
C GLN A 324 -2.32 -22.17 2.20
N GLU A 325 -1.80 -22.20 0.94
CA GLU A 325 -0.74 -21.34 0.45
C GLU A 325 -1.16 -19.86 0.23
N ASP A 326 -2.46 -19.57 0.28
CA ASP A 326 -2.99 -18.21 0.11
C ASP A 326 -2.57 -17.27 1.26
N LYS A 327 -2.35 -17.80 2.48
CA LYS A 327 -2.18 -17.01 3.70
C LYS A 327 -0.80 -16.42 3.85
N GLU A 328 0.25 -17.19 3.62
CA GLU A 328 1.63 -16.70 3.79
C GLU A 328 1.91 -15.52 2.85
N ALA A 329 1.50 -15.65 1.58
CA ALA A 329 1.62 -14.58 0.59
C ALA A 329 0.85 -13.31 1.01
N LEU A 330 -0.38 -13.49 1.55
CA LEU A 330 -1.22 -12.38 1.99
C LEU A 330 -0.65 -11.70 3.24
N PHE A 331 -0.30 -12.46 4.28
CA PHE A 331 0.22 -11.95 5.55
C PHE A 331 1.54 -11.21 5.35
N ASP A 332 2.44 -11.76 4.55
CA ASP A 332 3.72 -11.15 4.26
C ASP A 332 3.58 -9.85 3.46
N SER A 333 2.67 -9.82 2.47
CA SER A 333 2.38 -8.60 1.69
C SER A 333 1.81 -7.50 2.57
N VAL A 334 0.87 -7.81 3.47
CA VAL A 334 0.32 -6.87 4.44
C VAL A 334 1.44 -6.28 5.30
N LYS A 335 2.26 -7.12 5.93
CA LYS A 335 3.39 -6.68 6.78
C LYS A 335 4.39 -5.82 5.99
N THR A 336 4.69 -6.22 4.76
CA THR A 336 5.64 -5.51 3.90
C THR A 336 5.13 -4.12 3.52
N VAL A 337 3.87 -4.00 3.07
CA VAL A 337 3.26 -2.70 2.70
C VAL A 337 3.22 -1.77 3.91
N LYS A 338 2.74 -2.24 5.06
CA LYS A 338 2.66 -1.44 6.29
C LYS A 338 4.02 -0.92 6.73
N ALA A 339 5.03 -1.79 6.76
CA ALA A 339 6.39 -1.42 7.14
C ALA A 339 7.02 -0.41 6.14
N CYS A 340 6.75 -0.55 4.84
CA CYS A 340 7.23 0.39 3.83
C CYS A 340 6.54 1.76 3.94
N LEU A 341 5.23 1.81 4.17
CA LEU A 341 4.50 3.06 4.39
C LEU A 341 5.00 3.78 5.64
N GLU A 342 5.16 3.06 6.76
CA GLU A 342 5.70 3.61 8.01
C GLU A 342 7.10 4.18 7.81
N ALA A 343 8.00 3.42 7.20
CA ALA A 343 9.38 3.85 6.97
C ALA A 343 9.45 5.09 6.05
N MET A 344 8.63 5.14 4.99
CA MET A 344 8.57 6.31 4.11
C MET A 344 7.95 7.52 4.80
N THR A 345 6.93 7.33 5.63
CA THR A 345 6.33 8.40 6.44
C THR A 345 7.38 9.04 7.35
N ILE A 346 8.12 8.22 8.11
CA ILE A 346 9.20 8.69 9.01
C ILE A 346 10.30 9.40 8.20
N LEU A 347 10.72 8.81 7.07
CA LEU A 347 11.75 9.40 6.21
C LEU A 347 11.36 10.81 5.75
N PHE A 348 10.13 11.01 5.28
CA PHE A 348 9.66 12.31 4.79
C PHE A 348 9.34 13.29 5.91
N GLN A 349 8.89 12.81 7.06
CA GLN A 349 8.56 13.66 8.22
C GLN A 349 9.81 14.18 8.95
N GLU A 350 10.82 13.34 9.12
CA GLU A 350 11.94 13.59 10.01
C GLU A 350 13.31 13.35 9.38
N GLY A 351 13.37 12.51 8.34
CA GLY A 351 14.60 11.90 7.86
C GLY A 351 15.29 12.59 6.71
N LEU A 352 14.65 13.53 6.01
CA LEU A 352 15.21 14.23 4.86
C LEU A 352 15.07 15.74 4.97
N GLU A 353 15.98 16.46 4.31
CA GLU A 353 15.99 17.91 4.21
C GLU A 353 16.33 18.32 2.77
N PHE A 354 15.49 19.19 2.17
CA PHE A 354 15.72 19.74 0.83
C PHE A 354 16.77 20.85 0.87
N LYS A 355 17.75 20.80 -0.02
CA LYS A 355 18.80 21.82 -0.17
C LYS A 355 18.35 22.90 -1.13
N SER A 356 17.60 23.87 -0.64
CA SER A 356 16.99 24.92 -1.47
C SER A 356 18.00 25.68 -2.33
N GLU A 357 19.20 25.99 -1.81
CA GLU A 357 20.26 26.65 -2.56
C GLU A 357 20.72 25.80 -3.75
N ARG A 358 21.00 24.50 -3.51
CA ARG A 358 21.42 23.58 -4.57
C ARG A 358 20.34 23.36 -5.63
N LEU A 359 19.09 23.30 -5.22
CA LEU A 359 17.95 23.21 -6.13
C LEU A 359 17.83 24.47 -7.00
N ALA A 360 17.97 25.66 -6.41
CA ALA A 360 17.96 26.94 -7.14
C ALA A 360 19.12 27.04 -8.15
N GLU A 361 20.35 26.66 -7.75
CA GLU A 361 21.50 26.56 -8.66
C GLU A 361 21.21 25.63 -9.84
N ALA A 362 20.69 24.44 -9.57
CA ALA A 362 20.43 23.44 -10.60
C ALA A 362 19.42 23.91 -11.66
N VAL A 363 18.49 24.82 -11.29
CA VAL A 363 17.51 25.42 -12.20
C VAL A 363 18.08 26.63 -12.94
N ALA A 364 19.04 27.36 -12.34
CA ALA A 364 19.57 28.60 -12.89
C ALA A 364 20.74 28.41 -13.87
N GLU A 365 21.34 27.22 -13.89
CA GLU A 365 22.60 26.94 -14.61
C GLU A 365 22.40 25.95 -15.77
N ASP A 366 21.29 26.11 -16.53
CA ASP A 366 21.01 25.27 -17.67
C ASP A 366 20.15 26.02 -18.72
N PHE A 367 19.66 25.29 -19.72
CA PHE A 367 18.78 25.80 -20.77
C PHE A 367 17.32 25.33 -20.59
N SER A 368 16.90 24.96 -19.38
CA SER A 368 15.54 24.47 -19.09
C SER A 368 14.46 25.53 -19.37
N ASN A 369 14.85 26.79 -19.46
CA ASN A 369 14.01 27.93 -19.85
C ASN A 369 14.03 28.26 -21.38
N ALA A 370 14.67 27.44 -22.20
CA ALA A 370 14.75 27.71 -23.66
C ALA A 370 13.37 27.68 -24.33
N THR A 371 12.45 26.83 -23.86
CA THR A 371 11.07 26.83 -24.38
C THR A 371 10.38 28.17 -24.13
N ASP A 372 10.66 28.83 -23.01
CA ASP A 372 10.05 30.09 -22.62
C ASP A 372 10.50 31.26 -23.53
N VAL A 373 11.70 31.17 -24.11
CA VAL A 373 12.16 32.09 -25.16
C VAL A 373 11.32 31.92 -26.44
N ALA A 374 11.01 30.67 -26.82
CA ALA A 374 10.15 30.41 -27.97
C ALA A 374 8.71 30.89 -27.73
N ASP A 375 8.18 30.65 -26.53
CA ASP A 375 6.84 31.12 -26.11
C ASP A 375 6.79 32.66 -26.07
N TYR A 376 7.84 33.32 -25.59
CA TYR A 376 7.98 34.78 -25.62
C TYR A 376 7.87 35.32 -27.03
N LEU A 377 8.63 34.78 -27.99
CA LEU A 377 8.54 35.20 -29.39
C LEU A 377 7.17 34.91 -29.98
N ALA A 378 6.58 33.79 -29.67
CA ALA A 378 5.24 33.44 -30.14
C ALA A 378 4.18 34.43 -29.61
N SER A 379 4.30 34.90 -28.37
CA SER A 379 3.43 35.92 -27.78
C SER A 379 3.57 37.28 -28.45
N LYS A 380 4.73 37.55 -29.06
CA LYS A 380 5.02 38.75 -29.88
C LYS A 380 4.63 38.57 -31.37
N GLY A 381 3.94 37.46 -31.71
CA GLY A 381 3.40 37.21 -33.06
C GLY A 381 4.32 36.42 -34.00
N VAL A 382 5.47 35.93 -33.55
CA VAL A 382 6.34 35.07 -34.35
C VAL A 382 5.75 33.65 -34.39
N PRO A 383 5.62 33.00 -35.57
CA PRO A 383 5.14 31.62 -35.62
C PRO A 383 5.98 30.69 -34.77
N PHE A 384 5.34 29.86 -33.93
CA PHE A 384 6.04 29.01 -32.93
C PHE A 384 7.15 28.17 -33.56
N ARG A 385 6.93 27.58 -34.73
CA ARG A 385 7.96 26.78 -35.42
C ARG A 385 9.21 27.60 -35.80
N GLU A 386 9.04 28.87 -36.19
CA GLU A 386 10.15 29.77 -36.47
C GLU A 386 10.87 30.16 -35.17
N ALA A 387 10.12 30.52 -34.15
CA ALA A 387 10.65 30.81 -32.82
C ALA A 387 11.47 29.63 -32.29
N TYR A 388 10.93 28.38 -32.32
CA TYR A 388 11.63 27.17 -31.93
C TYR A 388 12.96 26.97 -32.67
N ASN A 389 12.96 27.10 -33.98
CA ASN A 389 14.18 26.97 -34.80
C ASN A 389 15.23 28.04 -34.47
N LEU A 390 14.77 29.26 -34.19
CA LEU A 390 15.64 30.36 -33.78
C LEU A 390 16.28 30.04 -32.41
N VAL A 391 15.47 29.67 -31.41
CA VAL A 391 15.96 29.33 -30.08
C VAL A 391 16.96 28.18 -30.12
N GLY A 392 16.74 27.16 -30.96
CA GLY A 392 17.72 26.08 -31.16
C GLY A 392 19.09 26.59 -31.64
N LYS A 393 19.13 27.65 -32.49
CA LYS A 393 20.38 28.29 -32.90
C LYS A 393 21.01 29.11 -31.76
N VAL A 394 20.16 29.82 -30.98
CA VAL A 394 20.61 30.61 -29.82
C VAL A 394 21.29 29.69 -28.79
N VAL A 395 20.64 28.60 -28.41
CA VAL A 395 21.19 27.62 -27.47
C VAL A 395 22.53 27.07 -27.96
N ARG A 396 22.64 26.72 -29.24
CA ARG A 396 23.90 26.24 -29.83
C ARG A 396 25.01 27.30 -29.72
N THR A 397 24.71 28.57 -30.04
CA THR A 397 25.67 29.68 -29.94
C THR A 397 26.09 29.89 -28.49
N CYS A 398 25.16 29.89 -27.57
CA CYS A 398 25.45 30.01 -26.13
C CYS A 398 26.37 28.86 -25.64
N LEU A 399 26.08 27.62 -25.98
CA LEU A 399 26.91 26.45 -25.65
C LEU A 399 28.34 26.60 -26.22
N SER A 400 28.49 27.07 -27.47
CA SER A 400 29.82 27.25 -28.10
C SER A 400 30.67 28.35 -27.43
N ASN A 401 30.01 29.34 -26.82
CA ASN A 401 30.64 30.47 -26.16
C ASN A 401 30.73 30.37 -24.63
N GLY A 402 30.27 29.25 -24.03
CA GLY A 402 30.23 29.07 -22.60
C GLY A 402 29.28 30.05 -21.86
N LYS A 403 28.24 30.53 -22.55
CA LYS A 403 27.23 31.45 -22.03
C LYS A 403 25.94 30.71 -21.76
N LEU A 404 25.12 31.20 -20.82
CA LEU A 404 23.71 30.86 -20.64
C LEU A 404 22.82 31.91 -21.33
N LEU A 405 21.53 31.64 -21.48
CA LEU A 405 20.56 32.58 -22.07
C LEU A 405 20.51 33.92 -21.32
N LYS A 406 20.65 33.89 -19.98
CA LYS A 406 20.69 35.07 -19.12
C LYS A 406 21.89 35.97 -19.33
N ASP A 407 22.97 35.47 -19.93
CA ASP A 407 24.24 36.18 -20.15
C ASP A 407 24.27 36.95 -21.48
N LEU A 408 23.26 36.76 -22.32
CA LEU A 408 23.13 37.50 -23.57
C LEU A 408 22.73 38.96 -23.30
N SER A 409 23.42 39.92 -23.90
CA SER A 409 23.04 41.34 -23.84
C SER A 409 21.76 41.61 -24.66
N LEU A 410 21.08 42.72 -24.38
CA LEU A 410 19.89 43.09 -25.16
C LEU A 410 20.20 43.32 -26.63
N GLU A 411 21.40 43.80 -26.95
CA GLU A 411 21.90 43.95 -28.32
C GLU A 411 22.03 42.58 -28.99
N GLU A 412 22.67 41.61 -28.34
CA GLU A 412 22.78 40.23 -28.84
C GLU A 412 21.38 39.60 -29.05
N TRP A 413 20.43 39.79 -28.14
CA TRP A 413 19.04 39.36 -28.34
C TRP A 413 18.39 40.00 -29.56
N LYS A 414 18.54 41.33 -29.75
CA LYS A 414 17.96 42.04 -30.86
C LYS A 414 18.60 41.69 -32.20
N GLU A 415 19.89 41.37 -32.24
CA GLU A 415 20.56 40.85 -33.44
C GLU A 415 19.97 39.51 -33.90
N LEU A 416 19.54 38.67 -32.94
CA LEU A 416 18.89 37.38 -33.23
C LEU A 416 17.47 37.58 -33.78
N HIS A 417 16.67 38.48 -33.18
CA HIS A 417 15.33 38.84 -33.66
C HIS A 417 14.88 40.18 -33.08
N PRO A 418 14.33 41.09 -33.91
CA PRO A 418 13.95 42.45 -33.47
C PRO A 418 12.79 42.48 -32.44
N ALA A 419 12.01 41.41 -32.29
CA ALA A 419 10.94 41.33 -31.32
C ALA A 419 11.44 41.16 -29.88
N PHE A 420 12.73 40.88 -29.66
CA PHE A 420 13.25 40.81 -28.29
C PHE A 420 13.37 42.20 -27.67
N GLU A 421 12.81 42.36 -26.50
CA GLU A 421 12.86 43.59 -25.72
C GLU A 421 13.43 43.28 -24.32
N LYS A 422 13.55 44.28 -23.44
CA LYS A 422 14.15 44.12 -22.11
C LYS A 422 13.40 43.12 -21.22
N ASP A 423 12.11 42.95 -21.45
CA ASP A 423 11.24 42.03 -20.74
C ASP A 423 11.58 40.53 -20.96
N ILE A 424 12.47 40.21 -21.93
CA ILE A 424 12.98 38.84 -22.12
C ILE A 424 13.65 38.30 -20.83
N TYR A 425 14.39 39.14 -20.10
CA TYR A 425 15.09 38.72 -18.89
C TYR A 425 14.12 38.29 -17.79
N ASP A 426 12.96 38.93 -17.68
CA ASP A 426 11.89 38.53 -16.78
C ASP A 426 11.25 37.23 -17.27
N ALA A 427 10.98 37.12 -18.56
CA ALA A 427 10.33 35.95 -19.15
C ALA A 427 11.14 34.67 -18.99
N ILE A 428 12.49 34.75 -18.99
CA ILE A 428 13.38 33.58 -18.81
C ILE A 428 13.84 33.34 -17.36
N ALA A 429 13.48 34.24 -16.43
CA ALA A 429 13.84 34.04 -15.02
C ALA A 429 13.14 32.79 -14.48
N PRO A 430 13.86 31.84 -13.82
CA PRO A 430 13.30 30.55 -13.43
C PRO A 430 11.98 30.65 -12.64
N THR A 431 11.88 31.61 -11.73
CA THR A 431 10.66 31.86 -10.94
C THR A 431 9.49 32.30 -11.83
N GLN A 432 9.72 33.14 -12.82
CA GLN A 432 8.68 33.59 -13.75
C GLN A 432 8.29 32.48 -14.73
N VAL A 433 9.26 31.70 -15.18
CA VAL A 433 9.05 30.49 -15.98
C VAL A 433 8.08 29.54 -15.31
N VAL A 434 8.25 29.27 -14.01
CA VAL A 434 7.31 28.44 -13.24
C VAL A 434 5.99 29.18 -13.00
N ALA A 435 6.02 30.45 -12.57
CA ALA A 435 4.82 31.22 -12.28
C ALA A 435 3.88 31.37 -13.50
N ALA A 436 4.42 31.42 -14.71
CA ALA A 436 3.63 31.56 -15.94
C ALA A 436 2.82 30.30 -16.32
N ARG A 437 3.13 29.13 -15.76
CA ARG A 437 2.47 27.83 -16.09
C ARG A 437 1.15 27.65 -15.34
N ASN A 438 0.19 28.54 -15.59
CA ASN A 438 -1.10 28.64 -14.87
C ASN A 438 -2.26 27.86 -15.53
N SER A 439 -1.99 26.95 -16.47
CA SER A 439 -3.00 26.00 -16.92
C SER A 439 -3.45 25.11 -15.77
N TYR A 440 -4.71 24.66 -15.78
CA TYR A 440 -5.23 23.75 -14.74
C TYR A 440 -4.33 22.51 -14.60
N GLY A 441 -3.88 22.26 -13.36
CA GLY A 441 -2.92 21.17 -13.07
C GLY A 441 -1.47 21.50 -13.44
N GLY A 442 -1.15 22.73 -13.86
CA GLY A 442 0.20 23.19 -14.13
C GLY A 442 1.01 23.46 -12.85
N THR A 443 2.32 23.71 -13.03
CA THR A 443 3.24 23.96 -11.92
C THR A 443 3.27 25.42 -11.43
N GLY A 444 2.48 26.32 -12.03
CA GLY A 444 2.37 27.71 -11.58
C GLY A 444 1.93 27.79 -10.12
N PHE A 445 2.52 28.71 -9.36
CA PHE A 445 2.33 28.75 -7.89
C PHE A 445 0.88 28.87 -7.47
N GLU A 446 0.04 29.59 -8.24
CA GLU A 446 -1.40 29.69 -7.97
C GLU A 446 -2.11 28.35 -8.17
N GLN A 447 -1.76 27.62 -9.24
CA GLN A 447 -2.31 26.29 -9.49
C GLN A 447 -1.87 25.28 -8.44
N VAL A 448 -0.64 25.37 -7.97
CA VAL A 448 -0.12 24.53 -6.88
C VAL A 448 -0.87 24.82 -5.57
N ARG A 449 -1.11 26.10 -5.22
CA ARG A 449 -1.92 26.45 -4.03
C ARG A 449 -3.35 25.94 -4.13
N LEU A 450 -3.96 26.04 -5.31
CA LEU A 450 -5.29 25.49 -5.56
C LEU A 450 -5.32 23.95 -5.42
N ALA A 451 -4.31 23.27 -5.96
CA ALA A 451 -4.17 21.82 -5.85
C ALA A 451 -3.97 21.37 -4.39
N LEU A 452 -3.16 22.11 -3.60
CA LEU A 452 -3.01 21.90 -2.16
C LEU A 452 -4.33 22.04 -1.42
N GLN A 453 -5.06 23.14 -1.66
CA GLN A 453 -6.36 23.35 -1.03
C GLN A 453 -7.32 22.21 -1.33
N ASN A 454 -7.45 21.81 -2.60
CA ASN A 454 -8.31 20.71 -3.02
C ASN A 454 -7.89 19.37 -2.37
N ALA A 455 -6.61 19.12 -2.22
CA ALA A 455 -6.08 17.92 -1.58
C ALA A 455 -6.41 17.90 -0.08
N CYS A 456 -6.23 19.02 0.61
CA CYS A 456 -6.61 19.18 2.02
C CYS A 456 -8.12 18.97 2.24
N ASP A 457 -8.96 19.53 1.37
CA ASP A 457 -10.41 19.40 1.46
C ASP A 457 -10.86 17.96 1.22
N ARG A 458 -10.23 17.23 0.30
CA ARG A 458 -10.49 15.79 0.10
C ARG A 458 -10.16 14.97 1.35
N ILE A 459 -9.00 15.19 1.98
CA ILE A 459 -8.63 14.46 3.21
C ILE A 459 -9.65 14.72 4.34
N LYS A 460 -10.18 15.93 4.44
CA LYS A 460 -11.17 16.28 5.49
C LYS A 460 -12.55 15.70 5.22
N ALA A 461 -12.92 15.48 3.96
CA ALA A 461 -14.23 14.98 3.55
C ALA A 461 -14.37 13.46 3.61
N GLU A 462 -13.27 12.72 3.59
CA GLU A 462 -13.19 11.26 3.54
C GLU A 462 -12.67 10.65 4.86
#